data_bebe2c8c9b5f74e942500eeef4a02ea4
#
_entry.id   bebe2c8c9b5f74e942500eeef4a02ea4
#
_cell.length_a   1.000
_cell.length_b   1.000
_cell.length_c   1.000
_cell.angle_alpha   90.00
_cell.angle_beta   90.00
_cell.angle_gamma   90.00
#
_symmetry.space_group_name_H-M   'P 1'
#
loop_
_entity.id
_entity.type
_entity.pdbx_description
1 polymer ?
#
loop_
_entity_poly.entity_id
_entity_poly.type
_entity_poly.pdbx_seq_one_letter_code
_entity_poly.pdbx_strand_id
1 'polypeptide(L)'
;FSPLAFEDLPDGRRVFYSGTGCGHVVCIDARTGQALWRFQMSYGGVNSGVVIHEDTVVAIHGKENVDSTVIGRMVAIRKPASLPGVGEEILVLGKEAEVWRNNSMEAFTSTPAYRNGRLYSTIKRGELVCVDAETGEDVWVLKLAPDQVHASPLWADGKLFVPMFDGRISVVVDEGDSGRVLGKTTLDGACLAAPSAAHGRVFVQTKKRLYCFGSPLPAPAFVAKPQEELKHLLTGPPIGSAVSLQVVPAEFALKSGTSQAFKVYALDRTGRRIEE
;
A
#
# COMPACT_ATOMS: atom_id res chain seq x y z
N PHE A 1 -5.83 0.64 9.63
CA PHE A 1 -4.91 1.75 9.32
C PHE A 1 -3.99 1.44 8.12
N SER A 2 -3.98 0.20 7.60
CA SER A 2 -3.19 -0.18 6.43
C SER A 2 -3.77 0.46 5.17
N PRO A 3 -3.00 1.21 4.38
CA PRO A 3 -3.45 1.69 3.07
C PRO A 3 -3.64 0.53 2.11
N LEU A 4 -4.53 0.71 1.14
CA LEU A 4 -4.87 -0.30 0.15
C LEU A 4 -3.86 -0.28 -1.01
N ALA A 5 -3.40 -1.46 -1.43
CA ALA A 5 -2.66 -1.63 -2.68
C ALA A 5 -3.59 -2.28 -3.73
N PHE A 6 -3.76 -1.63 -4.87
CA PHE A 6 -4.67 -2.09 -5.94
C PHE A 6 -3.92 -2.81 -7.06
N GLU A 7 -4.56 -3.80 -7.63
CA GLU A 7 -4.09 -4.52 -8.81
C GLU A 7 -5.24 -4.82 -9.76
N ASP A 8 -5.01 -4.62 -11.05
CA ASP A 8 -5.89 -5.08 -12.11
C ASP A 8 -5.37 -6.43 -12.62
N LEU A 9 -6.17 -7.46 -12.44
CA LEU A 9 -5.82 -8.84 -12.81
C LEU A 9 -6.07 -9.09 -14.31
N PRO A 10 -5.35 -10.07 -14.91
CA PRO A 10 -5.51 -10.41 -16.33
C PRO A 10 -6.94 -10.82 -16.72
N ASP A 11 -7.72 -11.36 -15.79
CA ASP A 11 -9.13 -11.74 -15.98
C ASP A 11 -10.10 -10.54 -15.91
N GLY A 12 -9.57 -9.33 -15.72
CA GLY A 12 -10.29 -8.07 -15.64
C GLY A 12 -10.90 -7.75 -14.29
N ARG A 13 -10.69 -8.56 -13.27
CA ARG A 13 -11.01 -8.19 -11.89
C ARG A 13 -10.03 -7.13 -11.40
N ARG A 14 -10.55 -6.18 -10.62
CA ARG A 14 -9.73 -5.30 -9.81
C ARG A 14 -9.79 -5.77 -8.37
N VAL A 15 -8.64 -5.99 -7.78
CA VAL A 15 -8.51 -6.39 -6.38
C VAL A 15 -7.76 -5.36 -5.59
N PHE A 16 -7.88 -5.41 -4.27
CA PHE A 16 -6.96 -4.71 -3.39
C PHE A 16 -6.47 -5.63 -2.28
N TYR A 17 -5.28 -5.32 -1.82
CA TYR A 17 -4.62 -6.00 -0.70
C TYR A 17 -4.50 -5.04 0.48
N SER A 18 -4.65 -5.56 1.68
CA SER A 18 -4.54 -4.77 2.91
C SER A 18 -4.14 -5.62 4.10
N GLY A 19 -3.41 -5.01 5.03
CA GLY A 19 -3.27 -5.55 6.38
C GLY A 19 -4.52 -5.30 7.21
N THR A 20 -4.82 -6.19 8.14
CA THR A 20 -5.98 -6.11 9.03
C THR A 20 -5.59 -5.94 10.49
N GLY A 21 -6.52 -5.44 11.32
CA GLY A 21 -6.33 -5.29 12.77
C GLY A 21 -6.18 -6.63 13.52
N CYS A 22 -6.57 -7.74 12.90
CA CYS A 22 -6.46 -9.09 13.47
C CYS A 22 -5.29 -9.91 12.90
N GLY A 23 -4.29 -9.23 12.33
CA GLY A 23 -3.02 -9.87 11.94
C GLY A 23 -3.01 -10.59 10.61
N HIS A 24 -4.00 -10.37 9.76
CA HIS A 24 -4.05 -10.96 8.43
C HIS A 24 -3.66 -9.96 7.35
N VAL A 25 -3.12 -10.47 6.26
CA VAL A 25 -3.14 -9.83 4.94
C VAL A 25 -4.29 -10.43 4.17
N VAL A 26 -5.07 -9.59 3.51
CA VAL A 26 -6.28 -9.99 2.77
C VAL A 26 -6.23 -9.49 1.34
N CYS A 27 -6.86 -10.25 0.42
CA CYS A 27 -7.20 -9.82 -0.92
C CYS A 27 -8.72 -9.73 -1.03
N ILE A 28 -9.20 -8.63 -1.56
CA ILE A 28 -10.64 -8.34 -1.68
C ILE A 28 -10.92 -7.88 -3.11
N ASP A 29 -12.00 -8.39 -3.68
CA ASP A 29 -12.52 -7.87 -4.95
C ASP A 29 -13.02 -6.44 -4.75
N ALA A 30 -12.45 -5.49 -5.49
CA ALA A 30 -12.71 -4.06 -5.30
C ALA A 30 -14.12 -3.62 -5.77
N ARG A 31 -14.81 -4.43 -6.58
CA ARG A 31 -16.16 -4.12 -7.06
C ARG A 31 -17.25 -4.74 -6.21
N THR A 32 -17.03 -5.97 -5.73
CA THR A 32 -18.03 -6.71 -4.97
C THR A 32 -17.84 -6.63 -3.46
N GLY A 33 -16.62 -6.31 -3.01
CA GLY A 33 -16.26 -6.36 -1.59
C GLY A 33 -16.06 -7.80 -1.07
N GLN A 34 -16.10 -8.81 -1.96
CA GLN A 34 -15.89 -10.19 -1.57
C GLN A 34 -14.44 -10.43 -1.17
N ALA A 35 -14.22 -11.03 -0.01
CA ALA A 35 -12.91 -11.53 0.38
C ALA A 35 -12.53 -12.74 -0.50
N LEU A 36 -11.33 -12.70 -1.11
CA LEU A 36 -10.84 -13.73 -2.01
C LEU A 36 -9.84 -14.64 -1.32
N TRP A 37 -8.90 -14.09 -0.56
CA TRP A 37 -8.01 -14.87 0.27
C TRP A 37 -7.53 -14.08 1.49
N ARG A 38 -7.04 -14.82 2.48
CA ARG A 38 -6.37 -14.27 3.66
C ARG A 38 -5.16 -15.11 4.05
N PHE A 39 -4.15 -14.43 4.61
CA PHE A 39 -2.95 -15.03 5.17
C PHE A 39 -2.71 -14.45 6.57
N GLN A 40 -2.61 -15.29 7.61
CA GLN A 40 -2.33 -14.83 8.95
C GLN A 40 -0.82 -14.79 9.20
N MET A 41 -0.27 -13.61 9.50
CA MET A 41 1.15 -13.44 9.78
C MET A 41 1.45 -13.00 11.22
N SER A 42 0.45 -12.53 11.96
CA SER A 42 0.62 -11.93 13.28
C SER A 42 -0.59 -12.21 14.18
N TYR A 43 -0.40 -12.16 15.49
CA TYR A 43 -1.50 -12.11 16.46
C TYR A 43 -2.03 -10.68 16.65
N GLY A 44 -1.21 -9.67 16.38
CA GLY A 44 -1.60 -8.27 16.43
C GLY A 44 -1.81 -7.67 15.03
N GLY A 45 -2.25 -6.40 14.97
CA GLY A 45 -2.60 -5.73 13.72
C GLY A 45 -1.42 -5.55 12.77
N VAL A 46 -1.66 -5.81 11.48
CA VAL A 46 -0.79 -5.40 10.36
C VAL A 46 -1.26 -4.01 9.93
N ASN A 47 -0.59 -2.97 10.41
CA ASN A 47 -1.00 -1.58 10.21
C ASN A 47 -0.23 -0.86 9.09
N SER A 48 0.85 -1.47 8.59
CA SER A 48 1.59 -1.01 7.42
C SER A 48 0.85 -1.38 6.15
N GLY A 49 1.00 -0.57 5.10
CA GLY A 49 0.55 -0.95 3.76
C GLY A 49 1.35 -2.13 3.22
N VAL A 50 0.77 -2.79 2.25
CA VAL A 50 1.43 -3.90 1.55
C VAL A 50 2.02 -3.41 0.23
N VAL A 51 3.01 -4.12 -0.28
CA VAL A 51 3.66 -3.87 -1.58
C VAL A 51 3.38 -5.05 -2.50
N ILE A 52 3.03 -4.75 -3.74
CA ILE A 52 2.88 -5.77 -4.79
C ILE A 52 4.21 -5.88 -5.52
N HIS A 53 4.77 -7.09 -5.55
CA HIS A 53 5.97 -7.43 -6.31
C HIS A 53 5.69 -8.69 -7.12
N GLU A 54 5.57 -8.54 -8.44
CA GLU A 54 5.29 -9.64 -9.37
C GLU A 54 4.09 -10.51 -8.93
N ASP A 55 4.32 -11.79 -8.63
CA ASP A 55 3.31 -12.74 -8.17
C ASP A 55 3.18 -12.79 -6.63
N THR A 56 3.81 -11.85 -5.92
CA THR A 56 3.80 -11.79 -4.46
C THR A 56 3.17 -10.50 -3.92
N VAL A 57 2.69 -10.59 -2.68
CA VAL A 57 2.32 -9.46 -1.84
C VAL A 57 3.25 -9.43 -0.64
N VAL A 58 4.02 -8.35 -0.50
CA VAL A 58 4.95 -8.18 0.61
C VAL A 58 4.27 -7.37 1.71
N ALA A 59 4.28 -7.88 2.93
CA ALA A 59 3.73 -7.24 4.12
C ALA A 59 4.76 -7.18 5.25
N ILE A 60 4.64 -6.16 6.10
CA ILE A 60 5.49 -5.96 7.28
C ILE A 60 4.62 -5.64 8.49
N HIS A 61 5.02 -6.09 9.68
CA HIS A 61 4.39 -5.72 10.94
C HIS A 61 5.39 -5.59 12.09
N GLY A 62 4.93 -5.02 13.21
CA GLY A 62 5.72 -4.88 14.43
C GLY A 62 5.02 -5.49 15.66
N LYS A 63 4.38 -6.64 15.48
CA LYS A 63 3.63 -7.36 16.50
C LYS A 63 4.15 -8.78 16.66
N GLU A 64 3.53 -9.54 17.56
CA GLU A 64 3.85 -10.93 17.83
C GLU A 64 3.59 -11.80 16.59
N ASN A 65 4.57 -12.60 16.22
CA ASN A 65 4.44 -13.58 15.14
C ASN A 65 3.59 -14.77 15.59
N VAL A 66 2.89 -15.42 14.67
CA VAL A 66 2.04 -16.60 14.97
C VAL A 66 2.85 -17.85 15.26
N ASP A 67 4.12 -17.90 14.87
CA ASP A 67 4.96 -19.11 14.88
C ASP A 67 6.34 -18.91 15.52
N SER A 68 6.59 -17.78 16.16
CA SER A 68 7.84 -17.50 16.88
C SER A 68 7.68 -16.43 17.94
N THR A 69 8.65 -16.34 18.86
CA THR A 69 8.72 -15.31 19.91
C THR A 69 9.37 -14.00 19.44
N VAL A 70 9.90 -13.97 18.23
CA VAL A 70 10.47 -12.76 17.63
C VAL A 70 9.34 -11.77 17.33
N ILE A 71 9.56 -10.49 17.63
CA ILE A 71 8.60 -9.43 17.35
C ILE A 71 8.90 -8.83 15.98
N GLY A 72 7.84 -8.71 15.17
CA GLY A 72 7.93 -8.12 13.84
C GLY A 72 8.51 -9.06 12.78
N ARG A 73 8.11 -8.82 11.54
CA ARG A 73 8.52 -9.62 10.39
C ARG A 73 8.10 -8.91 9.10
N MET A 74 8.89 -9.11 8.05
CA MET A 74 8.49 -8.87 6.67
C MET A 74 8.34 -10.22 5.96
N VAL A 75 7.29 -10.39 5.16
CA VAL A 75 6.96 -11.65 4.47
C VAL A 75 6.53 -11.35 3.05
N ALA A 76 7.03 -12.10 2.06
CA ALA A 76 6.43 -12.18 0.74
C ALA A 76 5.46 -13.37 0.67
N ILE A 77 4.24 -13.09 0.31
CA ILE A 77 3.13 -14.03 0.22
C ILE A 77 2.82 -14.26 -1.26
N ARG A 78 2.92 -15.49 -1.74
CA ARG A 78 2.58 -15.84 -3.11
C ARG A 78 1.08 -15.69 -3.33
N LYS A 79 0.71 -14.99 -4.38
CA LYS A 79 -0.68 -14.87 -4.82
C LYS A 79 -1.17 -16.24 -5.33
N PRO A 80 -2.40 -16.68 -4.99
CA PRO A 80 -2.97 -17.89 -5.56
C PRO A 80 -3.07 -17.79 -7.08
N ALA A 81 -2.78 -18.90 -7.78
CA ALA A 81 -2.87 -18.98 -9.24
C ALA A 81 -4.32 -18.82 -9.75
N SER A 82 -5.31 -19.16 -8.91
CA SER A 82 -6.73 -18.95 -9.18
C SER A 82 -7.39 -18.34 -7.94
N LEU A 83 -8.33 -17.44 -8.19
CA LEU A 83 -9.10 -16.79 -7.13
C LEU A 83 -10.54 -17.31 -7.13
N PRO A 84 -11.19 -17.35 -5.95
CA PRO A 84 -12.60 -17.75 -5.84
C PRO A 84 -13.52 -16.91 -6.74
N GLY A 85 -14.56 -17.56 -7.23
CA GLY A 85 -15.67 -16.91 -7.91
C GLY A 85 -16.62 -16.23 -6.92
N VAL A 86 -17.64 -15.54 -7.44
CA VAL A 86 -18.67 -14.90 -6.61
C VAL A 86 -19.44 -15.94 -5.81
N GLY A 87 -19.48 -15.76 -4.49
CA GLY A 87 -20.17 -16.67 -3.57
C GLY A 87 -19.41 -17.93 -3.18
N GLU A 88 -18.20 -18.12 -3.70
CA GLU A 88 -17.31 -19.20 -3.26
C GLU A 88 -16.62 -18.86 -1.95
N GLU A 89 -16.13 -19.89 -1.25
CA GLU A 89 -15.42 -19.73 0.01
C GLU A 89 -14.07 -19.03 -0.18
N ILE A 90 -13.69 -18.23 0.81
CA ILE A 90 -12.40 -17.56 0.85
C ILE A 90 -11.25 -18.58 0.98
N LEU A 91 -10.17 -18.39 0.23
CA LEU A 91 -8.95 -19.17 0.40
C LEU A 91 -8.23 -18.76 1.68
N VAL A 92 -7.89 -19.74 2.51
CA VAL A 92 -7.06 -19.55 3.69
C VAL A 92 -5.65 -20.05 3.36
N LEU A 93 -4.73 -19.09 3.18
CA LEU A 93 -3.35 -19.40 2.83
C LEU A 93 -2.56 -19.80 4.09
N GLY A 94 -1.85 -20.91 4.01
CA GLY A 94 -0.94 -21.37 5.04
C GLY A 94 0.51 -20.95 4.75
N LYS A 95 1.43 -21.55 5.51
CA LYS A 95 2.88 -21.26 5.44
C LYS A 95 3.49 -21.58 4.07
N GLU A 96 2.89 -22.48 3.31
CA GLU A 96 3.28 -22.84 1.95
C GLU A 96 3.17 -21.66 0.95
N ALA A 97 2.39 -20.65 1.29
CA ALA A 97 2.30 -19.43 0.51
C ALA A 97 3.45 -18.44 0.76
N GLU A 98 4.26 -18.64 1.79
CA GLU A 98 5.43 -17.81 2.04
C GLU A 98 6.54 -18.15 1.04
N VAL A 99 6.96 -17.12 0.27
CA VAL A 99 8.13 -17.23 -0.61
C VAL A 99 9.40 -17.02 0.19
N TRP A 100 9.41 -15.97 1.03
CA TRP A 100 10.49 -15.66 1.96
C TRP A 100 9.95 -14.91 3.18
N ARG A 101 10.77 -14.88 4.24
CA ARG A 101 10.54 -14.08 5.44
C ARG A 101 11.83 -13.47 5.96
N ASN A 102 11.73 -12.24 6.45
CA ASN A 102 12.78 -11.54 7.16
C ASN A 102 12.30 -11.20 8.57
N ASN A 103 12.87 -11.89 9.57
CA ASN A 103 12.46 -11.77 10.99
C ASN A 103 13.10 -10.59 11.72
N SER A 104 13.99 -9.84 11.07
CA SER A 104 14.66 -8.69 11.68
C SER A 104 13.90 -7.38 11.54
N MET A 105 12.76 -7.43 10.86
CA MET A 105 12.00 -6.25 10.42
C MET A 105 10.83 -5.98 11.37
N GLU A 106 10.99 -4.98 12.27
CA GLU A 106 9.92 -4.53 13.16
C GLU A 106 9.43 -3.13 12.74
N ALA A 107 8.24 -3.04 12.15
CA ALA A 107 7.61 -1.77 11.76
C ALA A 107 6.15 -1.73 12.22
N PHE A 108 5.74 -0.60 12.84
CA PHE A 108 4.35 -0.46 13.32
C PHE A 108 3.39 -0.04 12.22
N THR A 109 3.67 1.06 11.51
CA THR A 109 2.79 1.63 10.48
C THR A 109 3.56 2.11 9.27
N SER A 110 4.90 2.00 9.27
CA SER A 110 5.74 2.38 8.14
C SER A 110 5.53 1.38 7.00
N THR A 111 4.98 1.87 5.89
CA THR A 111 4.83 1.10 4.65
C THR A 111 6.16 1.17 3.88
N PRO A 112 6.69 0.05 3.39
CA PRO A 112 7.88 0.06 2.55
C PRO A 112 7.66 0.85 1.25
N ALA A 113 8.64 1.66 0.84
CA ALA A 113 8.68 2.15 -0.53
C ALA A 113 9.27 1.06 -1.44
N TYR A 114 8.72 0.92 -2.64
CA TYR A 114 9.18 -0.08 -3.61
C TYR A 114 9.71 0.57 -4.87
N ARG A 115 10.85 0.10 -5.34
CA ARG A 115 11.41 0.52 -6.62
C ARG A 115 12.39 -0.53 -7.18
N ASN A 116 12.16 -0.96 -8.43
CA ASN A 116 13.08 -1.81 -9.20
C ASN A 116 13.57 -3.05 -8.42
N GLY A 117 12.64 -3.84 -7.87
CA GLY A 117 12.97 -5.05 -7.10
C GLY A 117 13.53 -4.80 -5.70
N ARG A 118 13.49 -3.55 -5.20
CA ARG A 118 13.97 -3.19 -3.86
C ARG A 118 12.86 -2.61 -3.01
N LEU A 119 12.84 -3.01 -1.75
CA LEU A 119 11.96 -2.52 -0.70
C LEU A 119 12.77 -1.67 0.28
N TYR A 120 12.31 -0.45 0.53
CA TYR A 120 12.96 0.43 1.49
C TYR A 120 12.03 0.63 2.66
N SER A 121 12.40 0.13 3.83
CA SER A 121 11.57 0.15 5.02
C SER A 121 12.25 0.87 6.17
N THR A 122 11.52 1.72 6.87
CA THR A 122 11.97 2.24 8.17
C THR A 122 11.45 1.34 9.28
N ILE A 123 12.37 0.90 10.15
CA ILE A 123 12.07 -0.02 11.24
C ILE A 123 12.24 0.64 12.61
N LYS A 124 11.70 0.03 13.65
CA LYS A 124 11.62 0.56 15.01
C LYS A 124 12.96 1.06 15.56
N ARG A 125 14.06 0.41 15.20
CA ARG A 125 15.40 0.84 15.60
C ARG A 125 15.86 2.15 14.96
N GLY A 126 15.02 2.87 14.20
CA GLY A 126 15.39 4.12 13.52
C GLY A 126 16.35 3.92 12.34
N GLU A 127 16.28 2.77 11.73
CA GLU A 127 17.06 2.37 10.56
C GLU A 127 16.19 2.41 9.30
N LEU A 128 16.80 2.78 8.18
CA LEU A 128 16.30 2.53 6.85
C LEU A 128 17.00 1.28 6.33
N VAL A 129 16.22 0.27 6.00
CA VAL A 129 16.70 -1.00 5.47
C VAL A 129 16.28 -1.12 4.01
N CYS A 130 17.22 -1.44 3.14
CA CYS A 130 16.97 -1.87 1.78
C CYS A 130 16.93 -3.39 1.76
N VAL A 131 15.82 -3.95 1.29
CA VAL A 131 15.61 -5.39 1.19
C VAL A 131 15.41 -5.75 -0.28
N ASP A 132 16.04 -6.82 -0.72
CA ASP A 132 15.78 -7.41 -2.04
C ASP A 132 14.37 -8.03 -2.04
N ALA A 133 13.53 -7.62 -2.99
CA ALA A 133 12.13 -8.02 -3.02
C ALA A 133 11.93 -9.48 -3.45
N GLU A 134 12.92 -10.08 -4.13
CA GLU A 134 12.88 -11.47 -4.59
C GLU A 134 13.29 -12.45 -3.48
N THR A 135 14.30 -12.09 -2.68
CA THR A 135 14.90 -12.99 -1.69
C THR A 135 14.54 -12.66 -0.24
N GLY A 136 14.14 -11.41 0.03
CA GLY A 136 13.90 -10.92 1.39
C GLY A 136 15.18 -10.62 2.19
N GLU A 137 16.36 -10.69 1.56
CA GLU A 137 17.63 -10.41 2.21
C GLU A 137 17.88 -8.91 2.32
N ASP A 138 18.53 -8.51 3.43
CA ASP A 138 18.97 -7.14 3.60
C ASP A 138 20.14 -6.83 2.65
N VAL A 139 19.94 -5.87 1.74
CA VAL A 139 20.99 -5.39 0.83
C VAL A 139 21.90 -4.42 1.58
N TRP A 140 21.31 -3.48 2.31
CA TRP A 140 22.03 -2.56 3.18
C TRP A 140 21.12 -1.99 4.28
N VAL A 141 21.75 -1.51 5.35
CA VAL A 141 21.10 -0.89 6.51
C VAL A 141 21.75 0.45 6.80
N LEU A 142 20.94 1.49 7.02
CA LEU A 142 21.40 2.84 7.30
C LEU A 142 20.73 3.41 8.55
N LYS A 143 21.51 3.71 9.60
CA LYS A 143 21.01 4.33 10.84
C LYS A 143 20.72 5.81 10.61
N LEU A 144 19.45 6.23 10.83
CA LEU A 144 19.02 7.61 10.63
C LEU A 144 18.58 8.32 11.91
N ALA A 145 17.98 7.60 12.85
CA ALA A 145 17.47 8.15 14.11
C ALA A 145 17.61 7.12 15.26
N PRO A 146 17.39 7.51 16.52
CA PRO A 146 17.38 6.57 17.64
C PRO A 146 16.28 5.51 17.50
N ASP A 147 15.10 5.92 17.01
CA ASP A 147 13.92 5.08 16.83
C ASP A 147 13.06 5.54 15.65
N GLN A 148 12.09 4.73 15.27
CA GLN A 148 11.04 5.03 14.30
C GLN A 148 9.74 4.33 14.69
N VAL A 149 8.61 5.03 14.53
CA VAL A 149 7.30 4.47 14.89
C VAL A 149 6.33 4.46 13.70
N HIS A 150 6.17 5.54 12.94
CA HIS A 150 5.04 5.69 12.04
C HIS A 150 5.39 6.01 10.59
N ALA A 151 6.22 7.03 10.34
CA ALA A 151 6.38 7.61 9.02
C ALA A 151 7.00 6.63 8.02
N SER A 152 6.46 6.61 6.81
CA SER A 152 6.96 5.79 5.71
C SER A 152 7.94 6.58 4.84
N PRO A 153 8.94 5.94 4.22
CA PRO A 153 9.79 6.56 3.23
C PRO A 153 9.02 6.82 1.92
N LEU A 154 9.43 7.83 1.17
CA LEU A 154 8.95 8.13 -0.17
C LEU A 154 10.10 8.01 -1.17
N TRP A 155 9.92 7.22 -2.21
CA TRP A 155 10.79 7.27 -3.37
C TRP A 155 10.30 8.31 -4.38
N ALA A 156 11.12 9.31 -4.69
CA ALA A 156 10.84 10.31 -5.70
C ALA A 156 12.14 10.86 -6.30
N ASP A 157 12.16 11.10 -7.60
CA ASP A 157 13.29 11.72 -8.33
C ASP A 157 14.64 11.03 -8.02
N GLY A 158 14.68 9.69 -8.04
CA GLY A 158 15.89 8.91 -7.77
C GLY A 158 16.40 8.95 -6.34
N LYS A 159 15.58 9.40 -5.38
CA LYS A 159 15.94 9.60 -3.98
C LYS A 159 14.87 9.08 -3.05
N LEU A 160 15.26 8.74 -1.84
CA LEU A 160 14.38 8.43 -0.73
C LEU A 160 14.28 9.64 0.20
N PHE A 161 13.07 10.10 0.44
CA PHE A 161 12.75 11.09 1.46
C PHE A 161 12.25 10.36 2.70
N VAL A 162 13.04 10.39 3.76
CA VAL A 162 12.84 9.54 4.94
C VAL A 162 12.58 10.40 6.18
N PRO A 163 11.31 10.66 6.51
CA PRO A 163 10.97 11.33 7.75
C PRO A 163 11.06 10.36 8.94
N MET A 164 11.56 10.87 10.07
CA MET A 164 11.69 10.11 11.31
C MET A 164 10.74 10.67 12.36
N PHE A 165 10.40 9.85 13.35
CA PHE A 165 9.44 10.23 14.39
C PHE A 165 9.87 11.48 15.18
N ASP A 166 11.15 11.68 15.39
CA ASP A 166 11.71 12.84 16.10
C ASP A 166 11.75 14.14 15.29
N GLY A 167 11.14 14.17 14.10
CA GLY A 167 11.10 15.34 13.21
C GLY A 167 12.27 15.45 12.24
N ARG A 168 13.27 14.57 12.32
CA ARG A 168 14.33 14.53 11.31
C ARG A 168 13.74 14.10 9.97
N ILE A 169 14.28 14.66 8.91
CA ILE A 169 14.09 14.17 7.57
C ILE A 169 15.45 14.01 6.89
N SER A 170 15.70 12.86 6.32
CA SER A 170 16.89 12.56 5.54
C SER A 170 16.55 12.37 4.08
N VAL A 171 17.39 12.85 3.18
CA VAL A 171 17.36 12.52 1.75
C VAL A 171 18.47 11.52 1.49
N VAL A 172 18.10 10.34 1.02
CA VAL A 172 19.02 9.20 0.82
C VAL A 172 19.01 8.79 -0.64
N VAL A 173 20.18 8.46 -1.17
CA VAL A 173 20.34 7.79 -2.47
C VAL A 173 20.76 6.35 -2.24
N ASP A 174 20.21 5.46 -3.05
CA ASP A 174 20.64 4.07 -3.12
C ASP A 174 21.79 3.97 -4.13
N GLU A 175 22.97 3.55 -3.66
CA GLU A 175 24.18 3.38 -4.46
C GLU A 175 24.43 1.92 -4.86
N GLY A 176 23.43 1.05 -4.65
CA GLY A 176 23.50 -0.36 -5.01
C GLY A 176 23.69 -1.24 -3.79
N ASP A 177 24.84 -1.22 -3.18
CA ASP A 177 25.20 -2.00 -1.97
C ASP A 177 25.21 -1.17 -0.68
N SER A 178 24.88 0.11 -0.77
CA SER A 178 24.87 1.05 0.34
C SER A 178 23.84 2.16 0.15
N GLY A 179 23.34 2.70 1.24
CA GLY A 179 22.53 3.91 1.26
C GLY A 179 23.37 5.11 1.70
N ARG A 180 23.39 6.21 0.92
CA ARG A 180 24.13 7.43 1.28
C ARG A 180 23.19 8.60 1.55
N VAL A 181 23.39 9.27 2.69
CA VAL A 181 22.65 10.49 3.04
C VAL A 181 23.18 11.67 2.22
N LEU A 182 22.34 12.27 1.40
CA LEU A 182 22.65 13.50 0.65
C LEU A 182 22.48 14.74 1.51
N GLY A 183 21.51 14.72 2.41
CA GLY A 183 21.21 15.83 3.29
C GLY A 183 20.23 15.43 4.37
N LYS A 184 20.23 16.18 5.46
CA LYS A 184 19.31 16.01 6.58
C LYS A 184 18.93 17.35 7.19
N THR A 185 17.71 17.43 7.71
CA THR A 185 17.25 18.58 8.49
C THR A 185 16.31 18.10 9.60
N THR A 186 16.03 18.95 10.55
CA THR A 186 15.04 18.68 11.61
C THR A 186 13.90 19.66 11.47
N LEU A 187 12.69 19.13 11.37
CA LEU A 187 11.45 19.88 11.27
C LEU A 187 10.84 20.09 12.65
N ASP A 188 10.02 21.13 12.80
CA ASP A 188 9.30 21.38 14.05
C ASP A 188 8.13 20.41 14.19
N GLY A 189 8.25 19.46 15.12
CA GLY A 189 7.26 18.45 15.45
C GLY A 189 7.52 17.07 14.84
N ALA A 190 6.91 16.06 15.44
CA ALA A 190 7.05 14.67 15.02
C ALA A 190 6.46 14.41 13.63
N CYS A 191 7.15 13.61 12.83
CA CYS A 191 6.66 13.12 11.55
C CYS A 191 5.93 11.78 11.74
N LEU A 192 4.66 11.72 11.34
CA LEU A 192 3.82 10.52 11.48
C LEU A 192 3.36 9.97 10.13
N ALA A 193 3.40 10.79 9.08
CA ALA A 193 2.90 10.45 7.76
C ALA A 193 4.04 10.31 6.75
N ALA A 194 3.79 9.55 5.69
CA ALA A 194 4.66 9.55 4.52
C ALA A 194 4.71 10.93 3.87
N PRO A 195 5.86 11.36 3.33
CA PRO A 195 5.91 12.49 2.43
C PRO A 195 5.10 12.24 1.17
N SER A 196 4.74 13.30 0.46
CA SER A 196 4.20 13.20 -0.89
C SER A 196 5.00 14.08 -1.85
N ALA A 197 5.03 13.71 -3.13
CA ALA A 197 5.71 14.48 -4.16
C ALA A 197 4.72 14.85 -5.27
N ALA A 198 4.68 16.12 -5.62
CA ALA A 198 3.86 16.62 -6.71
C ALA A 198 4.49 17.91 -7.28
N HIS A 199 4.39 18.08 -8.60
CA HIS A 199 4.82 19.31 -9.31
C HIS A 199 6.26 19.75 -8.98
N GLY A 200 7.19 18.80 -8.90
CA GLY A 200 8.61 19.08 -8.57
C GLY A 200 8.84 19.48 -7.11
N ARG A 201 7.90 19.23 -6.23
CA ARG A 201 7.98 19.57 -4.80
C ARG A 201 7.72 18.34 -3.95
N VAL A 202 8.30 18.34 -2.74
CA VAL A 202 8.07 17.33 -1.71
C VAL A 202 7.36 18.00 -0.54
N PHE A 203 6.27 17.39 -0.11
CA PHE A 203 5.47 17.85 1.03
C PHE A 203 5.69 16.90 2.19
N VAL A 204 6.02 17.46 3.34
CA VAL A 204 6.25 16.72 4.59
C VAL A 204 5.38 17.29 5.68
N GLN A 205 4.53 16.46 6.28
CA GLN A 205 3.68 16.85 7.38
C GLN A 205 4.29 16.42 8.72
N THR A 206 4.32 17.36 9.65
CA THR A 206 4.56 17.08 11.07
C THR A 206 3.27 17.28 11.87
N LYS A 207 3.30 16.96 13.17
CA LYS A 207 2.17 17.29 14.08
C LYS A 207 1.86 18.78 14.14
N LYS A 208 2.79 19.66 13.76
CA LYS A 208 2.66 21.10 13.91
C LYS A 208 2.49 21.83 12.57
N ARG A 209 3.09 21.36 11.49
CA ARG A 209 3.19 22.10 10.22
C ARG A 209 3.19 21.18 9.00
N LEU A 210 2.79 21.74 7.88
CA LEU A 210 3.05 21.21 6.55
C LEU A 210 4.22 21.98 5.93
N TYR A 211 5.26 21.27 5.55
CA TYR A 211 6.43 21.79 4.86
C TYR A 211 6.36 21.47 3.39
N CYS A 212 6.81 22.41 2.55
CA CYS A 212 6.95 22.23 1.11
C CYS A 212 8.39 22.53 0.71
N PHE A 213 9.07 21.53 0.19
CA PHE A 213 10.45 21.61 -0.31
C PHE A 213 10.46 21.54 -1.82
N GLY A 214 11.27 22.34 -2.47
CA GLY A 214 11.43 22.35 -3.93
C GLY A 214 11.93 23.69 -4.44
N SER A 215 12.12 23.79 -5.75
CA SER A 215 12.55 25.02 -6.40
C SER A 215 11.50 26.15 -6.22
N PRO A 216 11.93 27.39 -5.98
CA PRO A 216 11.05 28.55 -6.04
C PRO A 216 10.51 28.84 -7.45
N LEU A 217 11.07 28.23 -8.50
CA LEU A 217 10.56 28.36 -9.85
C LEU A 217 9.09 27.88 -9.93
N PRO A 218 8.25 28.57 -10.72
CA PRO A 218 6.88 28.13 -10.91
C PRO A 218 6.91 26.66 -11.39
N ALA A 219 6.11 25.82 -10.75
CA ALA A 219 5.92 24.46 -11.23
C ALA A 219 5.47 24.55 -12.69
N PRO A 220 5.97 23.69 -13.60
CA PRO A 220 5.44 23.63 -14.95
C PRO A 220 3.93 23.50 -14.85
N ALA A 221 3.21 24.28 -15.67
CA ALA A 221 1.75 24.25 -15.65
C ALA A 221 1.29 22.79 -15.73
N PHE A 222 0.53 22.36 -14.74
CA PHE A 222 -0.06 21.04 -14.74
C PHE A 222 -1.07 21.02 -15.89
N VAL A 223 -0.66 20.48 -17.01
CA VAL A 223 -1.60 20.04 -18.02
C VAL A 223 -2.16 18.73 -17.48
N ALA A 224 -3.35 18.79 -16.87
CA ALA A 224 -4.10 17.58 -16.60
C ALA A 224 -4.16 16.82 -17.93
N LYS A 225 -3.47 15.69 -18.02
CA LYS A 225 -3.80 14.75 -19.08
C LYS A 225 -5.29 14.54 -18.94
N PRO A 226 -6.09 14.68 -20.03
CA PRO A 226 -7.48 14.24 -19.98
C PRO A 226 -7.41 12.86 -19.34
N GLN A 227 -8.19 12.63 -18.29
CA GLN A 227 -8.40 11.26 -17.84
C GLN A 227 -8.89 10.56 -19.12
N GLU A 228 -8.01 9.82 -19.76
CA GLU A 228 -8.49 8.78 -20.66
C GLU A 228 -9.48 8.03 -19.78
N GLU A 229 -10.74 8.23 -20.09
CA GLU A 229 -11.80 7.60 -19.34
C GLU A 229 -11.40 6.14 -19.24
N LEU A 230 -11.37 5.62 -18.02
CA LEU A 230 -11.13 4.20 -17.73
C LEU A 230 -12.20 3.30 -18.39
N LYS A 231 -12.77 3.76 -19.50
CA LYS A 231 -13.79 3.05 -20.29
C LYS A 231 -13.34 1.64 -20.64
N HIS A 232 -12.08 1.47 -21.01
CA HIS A 232 -11.58 0.13 -21.37
C HIS A 232 -11.44 -0.82 -20.16
N LEU A 233 -11.32 -0.33 -18.93
CA LEU A 233 -11.35 -1.18 -17.74
C LEU A 233 -12.79 -1.55 -17.32
N LEU A 234 -13.77 -0.82 -17.83
CA LEU A 234 -15.19 -1.03 -17.53
C LEU A 234 -15.96 -1.68 -18.70
N THR A 235 -15.38 -1.74 -19.90
CA THR A 235 -16.06 -2.08 -21.15
C THR A 235 -15.62 -3.40 -21.82
N GLY A 236 -14.97 -4.30 -21.09
CA GLY A 236 -14.89 -5.68 -21.61
C GLY A 236 -16.31 -6.27 -21.72
N PRO A 237 -16.58 -7.19 -22.65
CA PRO A 237 -17.89 -7.84 -22.73
C PRO A 237 -18.21 -8.45 -21.35
N PRO A 238 -19.48 -8.37 -20.90
CA PRO A 238 -19.88 -8.99 -19.64
C PRO A 238 -19.67 -10.52 -19.73
N ILE A 239 -19.21 -11.10 -18.61
CA ILE A 239 -18.96 -12.54 -18.53
C ILE A 239 -20.18 -13.21 -17.86
N GLY A 240 -21.14 -13.63 -18.65
CA GLY A 240 -22.34 -14.31 -18.17
C GLY A 240 -23.49 -13.38 -17.81
N SER A 241 -24.46 -13.89 -17.04
CA SER A 241 -25.62 -13.15 -16.55
C SER A 241 -25.32 -12.29 -15.34
N ALA A 242 -26.21 -11.35 -15.02
CA ALA A 242 -26.16 -10.54 -13.81
C ALA A 242 -26.24 -11.42 -12.56
N VAL A 243 -25.31 -11.18 -11.62
CA VAL A 243 -25.26 -11.88 -10.31
C VAL A 243 -25.44 -10.93 -9.13
N SER A 244 -25.29 -9.62 -9.35
CA SER A 244 -25.47 -8.60 -8.31
C SER A 244 -25.94 -7.27 -8.89
N LEU A 245 -26.48 -6.40 -8.01
CA LEU A 245 -26.92 -5.06 -8.36
C LEU A 245 -26.09 -4.03 -7.60
N GLN A 246 -25.72 -2.97 -8.30
CA GLN A 246 -25.10 -1.78 -7.71
C GLN A 246 -26.07 -0.60 -7.78
N VAL A 247 -26.37 0.02 -6.65
CA VAL A 247 -27.13 1.27 -6.58
C VAL A 247 -26.20 2.45 -6.41
N VAL A 248 -26.34 3.49 -7.22
CA VAL A 248 -25.51 4.69 -7.19
C VAL A 248 -26.41 5.93 -7.08
N PRO A 249 -26.17 6.83 -6.13
CA PRO A 249 -25.17 6.74 -5.03
C PRO A 249 -25.56 5.72 -3.97
N ALA A 250 -24.54 5.11 -3.30
CA ALA A 250 -24.76 4.16 -2.22
C ALA A 250 -25.22 4.83 -0.92
N GLU A 251 -24.75 6.04 -0.68
CA GLU A 251 -25.10 6.88 0.48
C GLU A 251 -25.34 8.33 0.02
N PHE A 252 -26.31 8.99 0.66
CA PHE A 252 -26.57 10.41 0.43
C PHE A 252 -27.36 11.02 1.60
N ALA A 253 -27.21 12.33 1.79
CA ALA A 253 -27.99 13.09 2.75
C ALA A 253 -29.05 13.90 2.02
N LEU A 254 -30.33 13.73 2.40
CA LEU A 254 -31.45 14.50 1.84
C LEU A 254 -31.87 15.61 2.83
N LYS A 255 -32.07 16.81 2.28
CA LYS A 255 -32.83 17.84 2.98
C LYS A 255 -34.33 17.57 2.75
N SER A 256 -35.15 17.89 3.76
CA SER A 256 -36.60 17.80 3.63
C SER A 256 -37.11 18.54 2.39
N GLY A 257 -37.94 17.90 1.59
CA GLY A 257 -38.50 18.47 0.35
C GLY A 257 -37.60 18.34 -0.87
N THR A 258 -36.47 17.66 -0.80
CA THR A 258 -35.62 17.36 -1.96
C THR A 258 -35.76 15.88 -2.38
N SER A 259 -35.45 15.58 -3.65
CA SER A 259 -35.43 14.21 -4.19
C SER A 259 -34.03 13.87 -4.70
N GLN A 260 -33.67 12.57 -4.65
CA GLN A 260 -32.45 12.02 -5.21
C GLN A 260 -32.77 10.92 -6.21
N ALA A 261 -32.22 11.05 -7.42
CA ALA A 261 -32.29 9.99 -8.41
C ALA A 261 -31.22 8.92 -8.13
N PHE A 262 -31.60 7.66 -8.28
CA PHE A 262 -30.73 6.52 -8.20
C PHE A 262 -30.51 5.94 -9.59
N LYS A 263 -29.30 5.40 -9.82
CA LYS A 263 -29.02 4.51 -10.94
C LYS A 263 -28.77 3.12 -10.37
N VAL A 264 -29.36 2.12 -11.01
CA VAL A 264 -29.14 0.70 -10.68
C VAL A 264 -28.38 0.08 -11.84
N TYR A 265 -27.30 -0.60 -11.54
CA TYR A 265 -26.49 -1.31 -12.53
C TYR A 265 -26.50 -2.79 -12.19
N ALA A 266 -26.74 -3.62 -13.19
CA ALA A 266 -26.54 -5.06 -13.10
C ALA A 266 -25.04 -5.35 -13.27
N LEU A 267 -24.49 -6.21 -12.43
CA LEU A 267 -23.09 -6.60 -12.45
C LEU A 267 -22.96 -8.10 -12.74
N ASP A 268 -22.01 -8.46 -13.59
CA ASP A 268 -21.60 -9.84 -13.79
C ASP A 268 -20.76 -10.38 -12.60
N ARG A 269 -20.35 -11.64 -12.70
CA ARG A 269 -19.55 -12.31 -11.67
C ARG A 269 -18.16 -11.67 -11.42
N THR A 270 -17.69 -10.82 -12.32
CA THR A 270 -16.42 -10.08 -12.18
C THR A 270 -16.64 -8.64 -11.72
N GLY A 271 -17.90 -8.27 -11.40
CA GLY A 271 -18.27 -6.92 -10.99
C GLY A 271 -18.33 -5.92 -12.14
N ARG A 272 -18.34 -6.35 -13.40
CA ARG A 272 -18.56 -5.50 -14.58
C ARG A 272 -20.02 -5.19 -14.77
N ARG A 273 -20.29 -3.97 -15.18
CA ARG A 273 -21.65 -3.57 -15.53
C ARG A 273 -22.11 -4.27 -16.81
N ILE A 274 -23.28 -4.86 -16.74
CA ILE A 274 -23.98 -5.38 -17.91
C ILE A 274 -24.79 -4.21 -18.44
N GLU A 275 -24.53 -3.77 -19.67
CA GLU A 275 -25.38 -2.80 -20.37
C GLU A 275 -26.66 -3.52 -20.80
N GLU A 276 -27.83 -2.93 -20.42
CA GLU A 276 -29.14 -3.28 -21.00
C GLU A 276 -29.36 -2.48 -22.27
#